data_7fa98165c469a9e7da1c4c4ae59c4b03
#
_entry.id   7fa98165c469a9e7da1c4c4ae59c4b03
#
_cell.length_a   1.000
_cell.length_b   1.000
_cell.length_c   1.000
_cell.angle_alpha   90.00
_cell.angle_beta   90.00
_cell.angle_gamma   90.00
#
_symmetry.space_group_name_H-M   'P 1'
#
loop_
_entity.id
_entity.type
_entity.pdbx_description
1 polymer ?
#
loop_
_entity_poly.entity_id
_entity_poly.type
_entity_poly.pdbx_seq_one_letter_code
_entity_poly.pdbx_strand_id
1 'polypeptide(L)' 'MNETTVKKAEREAVRFLKAVEAWRQRRKDCPEIYTTKEGGALHRASLDLTRALTKMRKR' A
#
# COMPACT_ATOMS: atom_id res chain seq x y z
N MET A 1 5.27 19.31 -8.14
CA MET A 1 4.96 18.75 -6.81
C MET A 1 4.22 19.81 -6.01
N ASN A 2 3.07 19.47 -5.48
CA ASN A 2 2.31 20.40 -4.63
C ASN A 2 1.81 19.67 -3.38
N GLU A 3 1.30 20.47 -2.44
CA GLU A 3 0.88 19.91 -1.15
C GLU A 3 -0.25 18.91 -1.26
N THR A 4 -1.17 19.11 -2.18
CA THR A 4 -2.29 18.20 -2.37
C THR A 4 -1.81 16.80 -2.81
N THR A 5 -0.89 16.74 -3.76
CA THR A 5 -0.35 15.47 -4.23
C THR A 5 0.53 14.81 -3.18
N VAL A 6 1.27 15.60 -2.41
CA VAL A 6 2.09 15.09 -1.32
C VAL A 6 1.21 14.48 -0.23
N LYS A 7 0.13 15.16 0.16
CA LYS A 7 -0.80 14.64 1.16
C LYS A 7 -1.46 13.34 0.70
N LYS A 8 -1.83 13.28 -0.57
CA LYS A 8 -2.45 12.08 -1.13
C LYS A 8 -1.47 10.92 -1.10
N ALA A 9 -0.21 11.17 -1.48
CA ALA A 9 0.83 10.14 -1.45
C ALA A 9 1.09 9.68 -0.01
N GLU A 10 1.11 10.59 0.92
CA GLU A 10 1.28 10.26 2.34
C GLU A 10 0.16 9.36 2.84
N ARG A 11 -1.08 9.70 2.49
CA ARG A 11 -2.24 8.90 2.88
C ARG A 11 -2.15 7.49 2.30
N GLU A 12 -1.77 7.37 1.04
CA GLU A 12 -1.62 6.07 0.41
C GLU A 12 -0.45 5.28 1.02
N ALA A 13 0.61 5.98 1.42
CA ALA A 13 1.75 5.34 2.08
C ALA A 13 1.34 4.75 3.44
N VAL A 14 0.56 5.50 4.22
CA VAL A 14 0.03 5.01 5.50
C VAL A 14 -0.85 3.79 5.28
N ARG A 15 -1.72 3.86 4.29
CA ARG A 15 -2.60 2.75 3.93
C ARG A 15 -1.79 1.52 3.55
N PHE A 16 -0.74 1.71 2.77
CA PHE A 16 0.16 0.63 2.37
C PHE A 16 0.85 -0.02 3.58
N LEU A 17 1.34 0.81 4.51
CA LEU A 17 1.98 0.30 5.72
C LEU A 17 1.02 -0.53 6.56
N LYS A 18 -0.23 -0.11 6.66
CA LYS A 18 -1.25 -0.88 7.37
C LYS A 18 -1.51 -2.21 6.68
N ALA A 19 -1.52 -2.22 5.35
CA ALA A 19 -1.70 -3.46 4.58
C ALA A 19 -0.52 -4.41 4.78
N VAL A 20 0.70 -3.88 4.85
CA VAL A 20 1.90 -4.68 5.13
C VAL A 20 1.79 -5.33 6.50
N GLU A 21 1.36 -4.54 7.49
CA GLU A 21 1.22 -5.03 8.85
C GLU A 21 0.19 -6.15 8.94
N ALA A 22 -0.96 -5.97 8.30
CA ALA A 22 -2.00 -6.99 8.25
C ALA A 22 -1.50 -8.27 7.58
N TRP A 23 -0.74 -8.13 6.50
CA TRP A 23 -0.16 -9.24 5.78
C TRP A 23 0.83 -10.01 6.67
N ARG A 24 1.67 -9.30 7.42
CA ARG A 24 2.64 -9.93 8.31
C ARG A 24 1.95 -10.70 9.44
N GLN A 25 0.89 -10.14 9.99
CA GLN A 25 0.10 -10.81 11.03
C GLN A 25 -0.51 -12.10 10.50
N ARG A 26 -1.08 -12.02 9.31
CA ARG A 26 -1.68 -13.20 8.67
C ARG A 26 -0.66 -14.27 8.37
N ARG A 27 0.53 -13.85 7.97
CA ARG A 27 1.63 -14.77 7.64
C ARG A 27 2.07 -15.60 8.85
N LYS A 28 2.00 -15.04 10.05
CA LYS A 28 2.33 -15.77 11.28
C LYS A 28 1.36 -16.91 11.52
N ASP A 29 0.08 -16.68 11.22
CA ASP A 29 -0.97 -17.67 11.42
C ASP A 29 -1.05 -18.68 10.29
N CYS A 30 -0.69 -18.27 9.09
CA CYS A 30 -0.87 -19.09 7.90
C CYS A 30 0.30 -18.86 6.92
N PRO A 31 1.28 -19.80 6.87
CA PRO A 31 2.44 -19.65 5.99
C PRO A 31 2.11 -19.60 4.50
N GLU A 32 0.98 -20.18 4.10
CA GLU A 32 0.54 -20.21 2.71
C GLU A 32 -0.40 -19.04 2.42
N ILE A 33 0.15 -17.87 2.17
CA ILE A 33 -0.63 -16.63 2.04
C ILE A 33 -0.78 -16.12 0.61
N TYR A 34 -0.39 -16.89 -0.39
CA TYR A 34 -0.46 -16.44 -1.78
C TYR A 34 -1.88 -16.15 -2.26
N THR A 35 -2.85 -16.78 -1.62
CA THR A 35 -4.25 -16.65 -2.01
C THR A 35 -5.10 -15.93 -0.98
N THR A 36 -4.47 -15.28 0.00
CA THR A 36 -5.23 -14.61 1.05
C THR A 36 -5.72 -13.22 0.63
N LYS A 37 -6.78 -12.77 1.29
CA LYS A 37 -7.32 -11.42 1.13
C LYS A 37 -6.25 -10.37 1.39
N GLU A 38 -5.45 -10.60 2.41
CA GLU A 38 -4.41 -9.67 2.84
C GLU A 38 -3.35 -9.50 1.77
N GLY A 39 -2.99 -10.58 1.10
CA GLY A 39 -2.03 -10.52 -0.01
C GLY A 39 -2.57 -9.70 -1.17
N GLY A 40 -3.84 -9.90 -1.53
CA GLY A 40 -4.49 -9.12 -2.58
C GLY A 40 -4.60 -7.65 -2.22
N ALA A 41 -4.98 -7.37 -0.96
CA ALA A 41 -5.08 -6.00 -0.47
C ALA A 41 -3.72 -5.29 -0.50
N LEU A 42 -2.66 -6.00 -0.12
CA LEU A 42 -1.31 -5.44 -0.13
C LEU A 42 -0.87 -5.10 -1.56
N HIS A 43 -1.13 -5.99 -2.51
CA HIS A 43 -0.80 -5.76 -3.91
C HIS A 43 -1.52 -4.53 -4.45
N ARG A 44 -2.82 -4.43 -4.17
CA ARG A 44 -3.63 -3.29 -4.61
C ARG A 44 -3.13 -1.99 -3.99
N ALA A 45 -2.84 -2.01 -2.70
CA ALA A 45 -2.32 -0.83 -2.00
C ALA A 45 -0.99 -0.38 -2.60
N SER A 46 -0.13 -1.32 -3.01
CA SER A 46 1.15 -0.98 -3.63
C SER A 46 0.96 -0.29 -4.97
N LEU A 47 -0.02 -0.73 -5.75
CA LEU A 47 -0.34 -0.11 -7.04
C LEU A 47 -0.87 1.31 -6.84
N ASP A 48 -1.77 1.49 -5.88
CA ASP A 48 -2.33 2.81 -5.57
C ASP A 48 -1.24 3.76 -5.09
N LEU A 49 -0.33 3.27 -4.26
CA LEU A 49 0.80 4.06 -3.79
C LEU A 49 1.71 4.46 -4.95
N THR A 50 2.00 3.54 -5.85
CA THR A 50 2.84 3.81 -7.01
C THR A 50 2.23 4.93 -7.86
N ARG A 51 0.91 4.89 -8.09
CA ARG A 51 0.22 5.92 -8.82
C ARG A 51 0.30 7.28 -8.13
N ALA A 52 0.09 7.29 -6.82
CA ALA A 52 0.17 8.52 -6.04
C ALA A 52 1.57 9.11 -6.07
N LEU A 53 2.59 8.27 -5.95
CA LEU A 53 3.98 8.71 -6.01
C LEU A 53 4.34 9.26 -7.39
N THR A 54 3.85 8.61 -8.44
CA THR A 54 4.08 9.08 -9.80
C THR A 54 3.49 10.47 -10.02
N LYS A 55 2.25 10.68 -9.57
CA LYS A 55 1.61 11.99 -9.63
C LYS A 55 2.37 13.04 -8.84
N MET A 56 2.84 12.66 -7.66
CA MET A 56 3.59 13.57 -6.79
C MET A 56 4.89 14.03 -7.46
N ARG A 57 5.59 13.12 -8.14
CA ARG A 57 6.86 13.42 -8.81
C ARG A 57 6.70 14.10 -10.16
N LYS A 58 5.52 14.06 -10.72
CA LYS A 58 5.25 14.68 -12.02
C LYS A 58 5.23 16.20 -11.89
N ARG A 59 5.92 16.88 -12.77
CA ARG A 59 5.98 18.34 -12.80
C ARG A 59 4.84 18.93 -13.61
#